data_12e33e6227bbc6c2640025d39f82a902
#
_entry.id   12e33e6227bbc6c2640025d39f82a902
#
_cell.length_a   1.000
_cell.length_b   1.000
_cell.length_c   1.000
_cell.angle_alpha   90.00
_cell.angle_beta   90.00
_cell.angle_gamma   90.00
#
_symmetry.space_group_name_H-M   'P 1'
#
loop_
_entity.id
_entity.type
_entity.pdbx_description
1 polymer ?
#
loop_
_entity_poly.entity_id
_entity_poly.type
_entity_poly.pdbx_seq_one_letter_code
_entity_poly.pdbx_strand_id
1 'polypeptide(L)' 'MSEQNKKEFQTPYEEFRVKAGYTRESASEELNGISPDKIYRIEKGKQTAAPDIVLQLADLYHAPELC' A
#
# COMPACT_ATOMS: atom_id res chain seq x y z
N MET A 1 -8.16 -11.40 -21.79
CA MET A 1 -8.24 -10.82 -21.31
C MET A 1 -7.69 -9.87 -20.42
N SER A 2 -8.17 -8.93 -20.22
CA SER A 2 -7.56 -7.85 -19.50
C SER A 2 -7.31 -8.16 -18.07
N GLU A 3 -7.91 -9.14 -17.56
CA GLU A 3 -7.71 -9.40 -16.17
C GLU A 3 -6.32 -9.82 -15.86
N GLN A 4 -5.58 -10.26 -16.82
CA GLN A 4 -4.23 -10.60 -16.52
C GLN A 4 -3.45 -9.46 -16.04
N ASN A 5 -3.80 -8.28 -16.40
CA ASN A 5 -3.04 -7.13 -16.00
C ASN A 5 -3.02 -6.92 -14.51
N LYS A 6 -3.98 -7.47 -13.83
CA LYS A 6 -4.02 -7.24 -12.43
C LYS A 6 -3.01 -8.03 -11.68
N LYS A 7 -2.37 -8.98 -12.34
CA LYS A 7 -1.37 -9.76 -11.66
C LYS A 7 -0.15 -9.01 -11.29
N GLU A 8 0.04 -7.82 -11.81
CA GLU A 8 1.21 -7.04 -11.48
C GLU A 8 1.23 -6.65 -10.01
N PHE A 9 0.05 -6.56 -9.40
CA PHE A 9 -0.03 -6.17 -8.00
C PHE A 9 -0.85 -7.19 -7.25
N GLN A 10 -0.35 -7.65 -6.11
CA GLN A 10 -1.06 -8.63 -5.32
C GLN A 10 -2.15 -8.02 -4.47
N THR A 11 -2.00 -6.76 -4.12
CA THR A 11 -3.01 -6.07 -3.32
C THR A 11 -3.15 -4.66 -3.85
N PRO A 12 -4.27 -4.00 -3.53
CA PRO A 12 -4.43 -2.61 -3.92
C PRO A 12 -3.44 -1.66 -3.25
N TYR A 13 -2.88 -2.06 -2.12
CA TYR A 13 -1.92 -1.19 -1.44
C TYR A 13 -0.72 -0.90 -2.31
N GLU A 14 -0.18 -1.92 -2.95
CA GLU A 14 0.98 -1.71 -3.81
C GLU A 14 0.61 -0.87 -5.02
N GLU A 15 -0.54 -1.15 -5.61
CA GLU A 15 -0.98 -0.43 -6.79
C GLU A 15 -1.14 1.06 -6.50
N PHE A 16 -1.80 1.40 -5.40
CA PHE A 16 -2.02 2.81 -5.09
C PHE A 16 -0.72 3.50 -4.72
N ARG A 17 0.20 2.79 -4.06
CA ARG A 17 1.50 3.38 -3.74
C ARG A 17 2.27 3.74 -5.00
N VAL A 18 2.31 2.83 -5.95
CA VAL A 18 3.02 3.06 -7.20
C VAL A 18 2.37 4.19 -7.97
N LYS A 19 1.04 4.23 -8.03
CA LYS A 19 0.35 5.29 -8.74
C LYS A 19 0.58 6.64 -8.09
N ALA A 20 0.74 6.66 -6.77
CA ALA A 20 0.99 7.90 -6.07
C ALA A 20 2.45 8.35 -6.17
N GLY A 21 3.32 7.50 -6.72
CA GLY A 21 4.70 7.88 -6.93
C GLY A 21 5.61 7.63 -5.75
N TYR A 22 5.19 6.82 -4.79
CA TYR A 22 6.00 6.53 -3.61
C TYR A 22 6.77 5.24 -3.78
N THR A 23 8.02 5.24 -3.30
CA THR A 23 8.70 3.98 -3.03
C THR A 23 8.30 3.52 -1.64
N ARG A 24 8.66 2.29 -1.28
CA ARG A 24 8.35 1.83 0.07
C ARG A 24 9.06 2.68 1.11
N GLU A 25 10.30 3.09 0.82
CA GLU A 25 11.05 3.92 1.75
C GLU A 25 10.41 5.29 1.90
N SER A 26 10.03 5.93 0.79
CA SER A 26 9.47 7.26 0.90
C SER A 26 8.10 7.21 1.55
N ALA A 27 7.30 6.20 1.29
CA ALA A 27 6.02 6.05 1.95
C ALA A 27 6.22 5.85 3.45
N SER A 28 7.22 5.05 3.81
CA SER A 28 7.51 4.81 5.21
C SER A 28 7.85 6.11 5.95
N GLU A 29 8.57 7.00 5.28
CA GLU A 29 8.94 8.27 5.91
C GLU A 29 7.73 9.15 6.16
N GLU A 30 6.69 9.00 5.36
CA GLU A 30 5.48 9.78 5.53
C GLU A 30 4.52 9.17 6.53
N LEU A 31 4.73 7.91 6.88
CA LEU A 31 3.83 7.22 7.78
C LEU A 31 4.46 7.12 9.17
N ASN A 32 3.62 7.14 10.18
CA ASN A 32 4.11 7.07 11.55
C ASN A 32 4.29 5.62 11.98
N GLY A 33 5.55 5.26 12.27
CA GLY A 33 5.82 3.96 12.88
C GLY A 33 5.67 2.78 11.97
N ILE A 34 5.68 2.99 10.65
CA ILE A 34 5.54 1.90 9.71
C ILE A 34 6.82 1.82 8.88
N SER A 35 7.52 0.70 8.98
CA SER A 35 8.77 0.53 8.26
C SER A 35 8.53 0.07 6.83
N PRO A 36 9.50 0.23 5.94
CA PRO A 36 9.35 -0.27 4.58
C PRO A 36 9.11 -1.77 4.52
N ASP A 37 9.72 -2.52 5.43
CA ASP A 37 9.51 -3.96 5.48
C ASP A 37 8.06 -4.29 5.82
N LYS A 38 7.48 -3.54 6.73
CA LYS A 38 6.09 -3.76 7.10
C LYS A 38 5.17 -3.44 5.91
N ILE A 39 5.48 -2.36 5.19
CA ILE A 39 4.72 -2.04 3.98
C ILE A 39 4.80 -3.19 2.99
N TYR A 40 5.99 -3.73 2.80
CA TYR A 40 6.18 -4.84 1.88
C TYR A 40 5.30 -6.03 2.28
N ARG A 41 5.31 -6.38 3.56
CA ARG A 41 4.54 -7.52 4.02
C ARG A 41 3.05 -7.32 3.82
N ILE A 42 2.58 -6.12 4.07
CA ILE A 42 1.17 -5.82 3.86
C ILE A 42 0.83 -5.90 2.38
N GLU A 43 1.70 -5.36 1.54
CA GLU A 43 1.45 -5.36 0.09
C GLU A 43 1.43 -6.76 -0.48
N LYS A 44 2.22 -7.66 0.08
CA LYS A 44 2.29 -9.02 -0.43
C LYS A 44 1.30 -9.97 0.25
N GLY A 45 0.46 -9.44 1.13
CA GLY A 45 -0.53 -10.27 1.79
C GLY A 45 0.05 -11.13 2.90
N LYS A 46 1.27 -10.86 3.33
CA LYS A 46 1.90 -11.64 4.38
C LYS A 46 1.53 -11.15 5.76
N GLN A 47 0.98 -9.96 5.86
CA GLN A 47 0.59 -9.38 7.13
C GLN A 47 -0.67 -8.56 6.91
N THR A 48 -1.61 -8.69 7.84
CA THR A 48 -2.85 -7.93 7.75
C THR A 48 -2.60 -6.50 8.23
N ALA A 49 -3.12 -5.53 7.49
CA ALA A 49 -3.02 -4.14 7.89
C ALA A 49 -4.09 -3.84 8.93
N ALA A 50 -3.70 -3.27 10.06
CA ALA A 50 -4.66 -2.84 11.06
C ALA A 50 -5.48 -1.67 10.51
N PRO A 51 -6.69 -1.43 11.05
CA PRO A 51 -7.53 -0.36 10.51
C PRO A 51 -6.86 1.01 10.51
N ASP A 52 -6.08 1.33 11.55
CA ASP A 52 -5.41 2.61 11.59
C ASP A 52 -4.33 2.71 10.52
N ILE A 53 -3.67 1.60 10.21
CA ILE A 53 -2.69 1.59 9.15
C ILE A 53 -3.37 1.78 7.80
N VAL A 54 -4.51 1.13 7.59
CA VAL A 54 -5.26 1.30 6.35
C VAL A 54 -5.63 2.76 6.16
N LEU A 55 -6.07 3.42 7.22
CA LEU A 55 -6.45 4.82 7.14
C LEU A 55 -5.25 5.70 6.79
N GLN A 56 -4.08 5.39 7.37
CA GLN A 56 -2.89 6.16 7.06
C GLN A 56 -2.49 5.98 5.60
N LEU A 57 -2.56 4.77 5.10
CA LEU A 57 -2.20 4.49 3.71
C LEU A 57 -3.19 5.18 2.76
N ALA A 58 -4.47 5.11 3.08
CA ALA A 58 -5.49 5.73 2.24
C ALA A 58 -5.29 7.24 2.18
N ASP A 59 -4.94 7.83 3.30
CA ASP A 59 -4.72 9.27 3.36
C ASP A 59 -3.47 9.65 2.57
N LEU A 60 -2.40 8.89 2.74
CA LEU A 60 -1.14 9.20 2.06
C LEU A 60 -1.29 9.07 0.55
N TYR A 61 -1.96 8.02 0.10
CA TYR A 61 -2.08 7.75 -1.34
C TYR A 61 -3.29 8.43 -1.95
N HIS A 62 -4.08 9.15 -1.16
CA HIS A 62 -5.32 9.77 -1.64
C HIS A 62 -6.21 8.73 -2.28
N ALA A 63 -6.34 7.58 -1.61
CA ALA A 63 -7.07 6.44 -2.15
C ALA A 63 -8.17 6.01 -1.19
N PRO A 64 -9.29 6.74 -1.18
CA PRO A 64 -10.38 6.39 -0.25
C PRO A 64 -10.90 4.98 -0.47
N GLU A 65 -10.65 4.41 -1.63
CA GLU A 65 -11.08 3.04 -1.88
C GLU A 65 -10.44 2.03 -0.94
N LEU A 66 -9.33 2.39 -0.30
CA LEU A 66 -8.68 1.48 0.63
C LEU A 66 -9.43 1.39 1.95
N CYS A 67 -10.33 2.30 2.23
CA CYS A 67 -11.08 2.30 3.49
C CYS A 67 -12.34 1.44 3.45
#